data_e87b602c00ddfcbf74a62a7775ceab85
#
_entry.id   e87b602c00ddfcbf74a62a7775ceab85
#
_cell.length_a   1.000
_cell.length_b   1.000
_cell.length_c   1.000
_cell.angle_alpha   90.00
_cell.angle_beta   90.00
_cell.angle_gamma   90.00
#
_symmetry.space_group_name_H-M   'P 1'
#
loop_
_entity.id
_entity.type
_entity.pdbx_description
1 polymer ?
#
loop_
_entity_poly.entity_id
_entity_poly.type
_entity_poly.pdbx_seq_one_letter_code
_entity_poly.pdbx_strand_id
1 'polypeptide(L)'
;MVSNVTPANLDREALRDGIQEKYSQVTESPETGFHFHTGRPLAKMLGYEDADVDWLPAATVDSFAGTGNPLSAGRLPSGATVLDLGCGAGFDTLLAARQVGPTGRVIAVDMTEAMREKRQAGAEALGLTNVETRDGFAEDLPVDDNSIDVIISNGVINLCPDKMSVLKEMARVLKPGGYLQIADIVVHQMVPQEAKDDIDLWSG
;
A
#
# COMPACT_ATOMS: atom_id res chain seq x y z
N MET A 1 -11.57 -24.39 -7.43
CA MET A 1 -10.14 -24.34 -7.84
C MET A 1 -9.79 -22.88 -8.02
N VAL A 2 -8.98 -22.31 -7.15
CA VAL A 2 -8.46 -20.96 -7.31
C VAL A 2 -7.44 -21.05 -8.45
N SER A 3 -7.77 -20.51 -9.63
CA SER A 3 -6.82 -20.46 -10.72
C SER A 3 -5.67 -19.55 -10.29
N ASN A 4 -4.46 -20.12 -10.25
CA ASN A 4 -3.24 -19.34 -10.04
C ASN A 4 -3.18 -18.28 -11.15
N VAL A 5 -3.38 -17.02 -10.80
CA VAL A 5 -3.42 -15.90 -11.75
C VAL A 5 -2.00 -15.46 -12.13
N THR A 6 -0.99 -16.10 -11.53
CA THR A 6 0.42 -15.80 -11.83
C THR A 6 0.74 -16.30 -13.24
N PRO A 7 1.22 -15.44 -14.15
CA PRO A 7 1.70 -15.85 -15.46
C PRO A 7 2.83 -16.86 -15.32
N ALA A 8 2.75 -17.97 -16.05
CA ALA A 8 3.76 -19.03 -15.96
C ALA A 8 5.15 -18.59 -16.48
N ASN A 9 5.23 -17.47 -17.19
CA ASN A 9 6.43 -16.98 -17.89
C ASN A 9 6.82 -15.55 -17.49
N LEU A 10 6.17 -14.92 -16.49
CA LEU A 10 6.53 -13.58 -16.08
C LEU A 10 7.81 -13.62 -15.22
N ASP A 11 8.83 -12.91 -15.65
CA ASP A 11 10.01 -12.65 -14.85
C ASP A 11 9.62 -11.78 -13.65
N ARG A 12 9.68 -12.35 -12.44
CA ARG A 12 9.27 -11.67 -11.20
C ARG A 12 10.14 -10.46 -10.90
N GLU A 13 11.41 -10.51 -11.25
CA GLU A 13 12.36 -9.43 -11.04
C GLU A 13 12.04 -8.28 -12.02
N ALA A 14 11.85 -8.57 -13.30
CA ALA A 14 11.45 -7.59 -14.30
C ALA A 14 10.10 -6.92 -13.97
N LEU A 15 9.14 -7.66 -13.41
CA LEU A 15 7.87 -7.09 -12.96
C LEU A 15 8.06 -6.13 -11.79
N ARG A 16 8.86 -6.50 -10.78
CA ARG A 16 9.16 -5.66 -9.63
C ARG A 16 9.87 -4.38 -10.05
N ASP A 17 10.86 -4.50 -10.93
CA ASP A 17 11.60 -3.36 -11.48
C ASP A 17 10.65 -2.40 -12.22
N GLY A 18 9.77 -2.91 -13.06
CA GLY A 18 8.78 -2.11 -13.78
C GLY A 18 7.80 -1.39 -12.84
N ILE A 19 7.35 -2.07 -11.78
CA ILE A 19 6.48 -1.46 -10.76
C ILE A 19 7.25 -0.36 -10.00
N GLN A 20 8.49 -0.64 -9.55
CA GLN A 20 9.33 0.34 -8.84
C GLN A 20 9.60 1.57 -9.71
N GLU A 21 9.94 1.40 -10.98
CA GLU A 21 10.14 2.50 -11.92
C GLU A 21 8.88 3.35 -12.06
N LYS A 22 7.72 2.72 -12.26
CA LYS A 22 6.44 3.42 -12.42
C LYS A 22 6.06 4.21 -11.17
N TYR A 23 6.18 3.62 -9.99
CA TYR A 23 5.86 4.31 -8.73
C TYR A 23 6.91 5.35 -8.33
N SER A 24 8.17 5.20 -8.76
CA SER A 24 9.17 6.27 -8.65
C SER A 24 8.77 7.48 -9.49
N GLN A 25 8.29 7.27 -10.72
CA GLN A 25 7.76 8.34 -11.58
C GLN A 25 6.56 9.06 -10.94
N VAL A 26 5.67 8.34 -10.24
CA VAL A 26 4.56 8.96 -9.48
C VAL A 26 5.07 9.91 -8.40
N THR A 27 6.23 9.62 -7.79
CA THR A 27 6.82 10.54 -6.81
C THR A 27 7.44 11.78 -7.42
N GLU A 28 8.07 11.64 -8.59
CA GLU A 28 8.82 12.74 -9.23
C GLU A 28 7.93 13.68 -10.03
N SER A 29 6.91 13.14 -10.67
CA SER A 29 6.03 13.86 -11.61
C SER A 29 4.59 13.40 -11.51
N PRO A 30 3.89 13.63 -10.40
CA PRO A 30 2.51 13.16 -10.19
C PRO A 30 1.49 13.74 -11.19
N GLU A 31 1.82 14.85 -11.86
CA GLU A 31 1.02 15.46 -12.93
C GLU A 31 1.19 14.82 -14.31
N THR A 32 2.18 13.95 -14.53
CA THR A 32 2.28 13.20 -15.80
C THR A 32 1.11 12.21 -15.86
N GLY A 33 0.32 12.30 -16.92
CA GLY A 33 -0.91 11.51 -17.09
C GLY A 33 -0.65 10.00 -17.04
N PHE A 34 -0.81 9.41 -15.88
CA PHE A 34 -0.84 7.96 -15.67
C PHE A 34 -2.17 7.40 -16.18
N HIS A 35 -2.23 6.10 -16.46
CA HIS A 35 -3.49 5.43 -16.82
C HIS A 35 -4.47 5.32 -15.63
N PHE A 36 -4.05 5.75 -14.44
CA PHE A 36 -4.86 5.80 -13.22
C PHE A 36 -4.85 7.22 -12.62
N HIS A 37 -5.88 7.53 -11.87
CA HIS A 37 -5.97 8.80 -11.16
C HIS A 37 -5.02 8.84 -9.96
N THR A 38 -4.52 10.03 -9.64
CA THR A 38 -3.64 10.27 -8.48
C THR A 38 -4.13 11.46 -7.67
N GLY A 39 -3.58 11.59 -6.47
CA GLY A 39 -3.70 12.78 -5.67
C GLY A 39 -5.08 13.05 -5.07
N ARG A 40 -5.34 14.31 -4.76
CA ARG A 40 -6.58 14.77 -4.12
C ARG A 40 -7.86 14.37 -4.87
N PRO A 41 -7.96 14.49 -6.20
CA PRO A 41 -9.15 14.05 -6.92
C PRO A 41 -9.47 12.58 -6.70
N LEU A 42 -8.43 11.72 -6.71
CA LEU A 42 -8.59 10.30 -6.43
C LEU A 42 -9.05 10.06 -4.98
N ALA A 43 -8.40 10.68 -4.00
CA ALA A 43 -8.77 10.54 -2.59
C ALA A 43 -10.25 10.87 -2.35
N LYS A 44 -10.74 11.94 -2.99
CA LYS A 44 -12.15 12.31 -2.93
C LYS A 44 -13.06 11.28 -3.57
N MET A 45 -12.68 10.72 -4.72
CA MET A 45 -13.44 9.65 -5.39
C MET A 45 -13.54 8.39 -4.54
N LEU A 46 -12.49 8.09 -3.77
CA LEU A 46 -12.40 6.92 -2.89
C LEU A 46 -13.01 7.14 -1.50
N GLY A 47 -13.60 8.32 -1.24
CA GLY A 47 -14.38 8.60 -0.03
C GLY A 47 -13.53 8.95 1.18
N TYR A 48 -12.32 9.49 0.99
CA TYR A 48 -11.59 10.12 2.09
C TYR A 48 -12.20 11.47 2.42
N GLU A 49 -12.30 11.77 3.71
CA GLU A 49 -12.84 13.05 4.18
C GLU A 49 -11.89 14.21 3.85
N ASP A 50 -12.43 15.34 3.42
CA ASP A 50 -11.63 16.51 3.06
C ASP A 50 -10.71 16.95 4.23
N ALA A 51 -11.19 16.87 5.47
CA ALA A 51 -10.40 17.20 6.66
C ALA A 51 -9.18 16.28 6.87
N ASP A 52 -9.27 15.00 6.47
CA ASP A 52 -8.16 14.05 6.53
C ASP A 52 -7.14 14.37 5.45
N VAL A 53 -7.61 14.66 4.23
CA VAL A 53 -6.75 15.04 3.11
C VAL A 53 -6.05 16.38 3.36
N ASP A 54 -6.76 17.37 3.93
CA ASP A 54 -6.20 18.69 4.26
C ASP A 54 -5.16 18.64 5.38
N TRP A 55 -5.23 17.62 6.26
CA TRP A 55 -4.26 17.42 7.32
C TRP A 55 -2.93 16.85 6.80
N LEU A 56 -2.93 16.12 5.69
CA LEU A 56 -1.74 15.50 5.11
C LEU A 56 -0.86 16.53 4.37
N PRO A 57 0.47 16.33 4.35
CA PRO A 57 1.37 17.13 3.51
C PRO A 57 1.00 17.03 2.03
N ALA A 58 1.07 18.14 1.31
CA ALA A 58 0.71 18.18 -0.11
C ALA A 58 1.48 17.14 -0.93
N ALA A 59 2.79 16.99 -0.70
CA ALA A 59 3.62 16.01 -1.41
C ALA A 59 3.16 14.55 -1.19
N THR A 60 2.62 14.21 -0.02
CA THR A 60 2.00 12.90 0.26
C THR A 60 0.70 12.75 -0.50
N VAL A 61 -0.14 13.79 -0.49
CA VAL A 61 -1.43 13.79 -1.20
C VAL A 61 -1.23 13.64 -2.71
N ASP A 62 -0.33 14.43 -3.30
CA ASP A 62 -0.10 14.45 -4.75
C ASP A 62 0.38 13.08 -5.29
N SER A 63 1.09 12.30 -4.47
CA SER A 63 1.58 10.96 -4.82
C SER A 63 0.62 9.83 -4.44
N PHE A 64 -0.59 10.12 -3.99
CA PHE A 64 -1.57 9.09 -3.65
C PHE A 64 -2.10 8.40 -4.90
N ALA A 65 -2.03 7.05 -4.93
CA ALA A 65 -2.42 6.20 -6.06
C ALA A 65 -3.14 4.91 -5.60
N GLY A 66 -4.01 5.02 -4.60
CA GLY A 66 -4.76 3.87 -4.07
C GLY A 66 -5.93 3.44 -4.95
N THR A 67 -6.50 2.28 -4.65
CA THR A 67 -7.67 1.71 -5.35
C THR A 67 -8.97 1.79 -4.51
N GLY A 68 -8.85 2.20 -3.24
CA GLY A 68 -9.97 2.37 -2.33
C GLY A 68 -9.56 3.10 -1.05
N ASN A 69 -10.36 2.92 0.00
CA ASN A 69 -10.11 3.51 1.32
C ASN A 69 -10.18 2.40 2.39
N PRO A 70 -9.03 1.77 2.75
CA PRO A 70 -9.02 0.70 3.75
C PRO A 70 -9.48 1.20 5.14
N LEU A 71 -9.28 2.50 5.45
CA LEU A 71 -9.67 3.08 6.74
C LEU A 71 -11.20 3.26 6.87
N SER A 72 -11.96 3.19 5.77
CA SER A 72 -13.42 3.20 5.79
C SER A 72 -14.04 1.92 6.37
N ALA A 73 -13.29 0.81 6.42
CA ALA A 73 -13.75 -0.47 6.98
C ALA A 73 -13.94 -0.42 8.50
N GLY A 74 -13.39 0.58 9.17
CA GLY A 74 -13.52 0.80 10.60
C GLY A 74 -12.36 1.59 11.18
N ARG A 75 -12.59 2.20 12.34
CA ARG A 75 -11.55 2.95 13.02
C ARG A 75 -10.50 2.02 13.63
N LEU A 76 -9.23 2.37 13.45
CA LEU A 76 -8.11 1.63 14.05
C LEU A 76 -8.11 1.80 15.59
N PRO A 77 -7.84 0.73 16.36
CA PRO A 77 -7.81 0.83 17.82
C PRO A 77 -6.67 1.73 18.30
N SER A 78 -6.95 2.58 19.27
CA SER A 78 -5.92 3.38 19.94
C SER A 78 -4.88 2.46 20.59
N GLY A 79 -3.58 2.76 20.39
CA GLY A 79 -2.48 1.96 20.91
C GLY A 79 -2.13 0.72 20.07
N ALA A 80 -2.85 0.45 18.97
CA ALA A 80 -2.57 -0.72 18.12
C ALA A 80 -1.23 -0.60 17.40
N THR A 81 -0.62 -1.76 17.11
CA THR A 81 0.47 -1.89 16.14
C THR A 81 -0.14 -2.23 14.77
N VAL A 82 0.00 -1.32 13.84
CA VAL A 82 -0.54 -1.43 12.47
C VAL A 82 0.60 -1.70 11.50
N LEU A 83 0.39 -2.60 10.55
CA LEU A 83 1.23 -2.75 9.37
C LEU A 83 0.52 -2.08 8.19
N ASP A 84 1.19 -1.15 7.52
CA ASP A 84 0.77 -0.62 6.22
C ASP A 84 1.59 -1.31 5.13
N LEU A 85 0.95 -2.21 4.39
CA LEU A 85 1.57 -3.02 3.35
C LEU A 85 1.49 -2.30 2.01
N GLY A 86 2.66 -1.97 1.44
CA GLY A 86 2.79 -1.13 0.25
C GLY A 86 2.40 0.32 0.55
N CYS A 87 3.06 0.90 1.56
CA CYS A 87 2.68 2.19 2.13
C CYS A 87 2.80 3.38 1.17
N GLY A 88 3.49 3.23 0.04
CA GLY A 88 3.73 4.31 -0.90
C GLY A 88 4.27 5.56 -0.23
N ALA A 89 3.81 6.74 -0.67
CA ALA A 89 4.16 8.03 -0.08
C ALA A 89 3.53 8.29 1.30
N GLY A 90 2.83 7.30 1.88
CA GLY A 90 2.37 7.33 3.27
C GLY A 90 0.99 7.91 3.51
N PHE A 91 0.14 8.01 2.50
CA PHE A 91 -1.20 8.59 2.66
C PHE A 91 -2.00 7.87 3.77
N ASP A 92 -2.18 6.56 3.66
CA ASP A 92 -2.87 5.75 4.66
C ASP A 92 -2.04 5.57 5.94
N THR A 93 -0.70 5.45 5.82
CA THR A 93 0.24 5.35 6.95
C THR A 93 0.07 6.50 7.95
N LEU A 94 0.09 7.75 7.45
CA LEU A 94 0.05 8.94 8.31
C LEU A 94 -1.33 9.09 8.97
N LEU A 95 -2.41 8.80 8.24
CA LEU A 95 -3.76 8.75 8.80
C LEU A 95 -3.89 7.66 9.87
N ALA A 96 -3.34 6.48 9.63
CA ALA A 96 -3.32 5.39 10.59
C ALA A 96 -2.53 5.78 11.85
N ALA A 97 -1.35 6.39 11.69
CA ALA A 97 -0.52 6.84 12.82
C ALA A 97 -1.25 7.87 13.72
N ARG A 98 -2.01 8.79 13.10
CA ARG A 98 -2.88 9.71 13.83
C ARG A 98 -4.00 8.99 14.58
N GLN A 99 -4.63 7.96 13.95
CA GLN A 99 -5.74 7.23 14.57
C GLN A 99 -5.30 6.38 15.76
N VAL A 100 -4.17 5.65 15.64
CA VAL A 100 -3.67 4.82 16.74
C VAL A 100 -3.07 5.64 17.88
N GLY A 101 -2.70 6.89 17.62
CA GLY A 101 -2.16 7.82 18.60
C GLY A 101 -0.74 7.50 19.08
N PRO A 102 -0.21 8.27 20.03
CA PRO A 102 1.21 8.23 20.41
C PRO A 102 1.63 6.93 21.14
N THR A 103 0.68 6.14 21.63
CA THR A 103 0.95 4.83 22.26
C THR A 103 0.85 3.68 21.28
N GLY A 104 0.30 3.91 20.07
CA GLY A 104 0.29 2.96 18.96
C GLY A 104 1.51 3.14 18.06
N ARG A 105 1.67 2.23 17.12
CA ARG A 105 2.77 2.24 16.15
C ARG A 105 2.29 1.82 14.77
N VAL A 106 2.83 2.45 13.72
CA VAL A 106 2.64 2.00 12.34
C VAL A 106 3.97 1.57 11.76
N ILE A 107 4.04 0.32 11.29
CA ILE A 107 5.13 -0.21 10.49
C ILE A 107 4.72 -0.07 9.03
N ALA A 108 5.45 0.75 8.28
CA ALA A 108 5.18 1.05 6.89
C ALA A 108 6.19 0.32 6.00
N VAL A 109 5.73 -0.63 5.18
CA VAL A 109 6.58 -1.44 4.31
C VAL A 109 6.32 -1.07 2.85
N ASP A 110 7.39 -0.76 2.12
CA ASP A 110 7.36 -0.53 0.67
C ASP A 110 8.69 -0.91 0.04
N MET A 111 8.68 -1.43 -1.16
CA MET A 111 9.88 -1.79 -1.91
C MET A 111 10.53 -0.59 -2.62
N THR A 112 9.79 0.51 -2.83
CA THR A 112 10.24 1.69 -3.60
C THR A 112 10.90 2.72 -2.68
N GLU A 113 12.19 2.99 -2.86
CA GLU A 113 12.96 3.91 -2.02
C GLU A 113 12.39 5.33 -2.04
N ALA A 114 12.11 5.88 -3.23
CA ALA A 114 11.55 7.23 -3.38
C ALA A 114 10.21 7.41 -2.65
N MET A 115 9.38 6.35 -2.60
CA MET A 115 8.13 6.34 -1.84
C MET A 115 8.41 6.40 -0.33
N ARG A 116 9.35 5.56 0.16
CA ARG A 116 9.73 5.52 1.58
C ARG A 116 10.31 6.86 2.06
N GLU A 117 11.14 7.53 1.25
CA GLU A 117 11.69 8.85 1.55
C GLU A 117 10.59 9.91 1.66
N LYS A 118 9.64 9.94 0.71
CA LYS A 118 8.51 10.88 0.72
C LYS A 118 7.62 10.66 1.93
N ARG A 119 7.34 9.39 2.28
CA ARG A 119 6.59 9.05 3.49
C ARG A 119 7.33 9.50 4.75
N GLN A 120 8.67 9.31 4.82
CA GLN A 120 9.47 9.76 5.95
C GLN A 120 9.38 11.27 6.14
N ALA A 121 9.57 12.03 5.05
CA ALA A 121 9.43 13.49 5.06
C ALA A 121 8.02 13.92 5.52
N GLY A 122 6.97 13.20 5.09
CA GLY A 122 5.60 13.46 5.52
C GLY A 122 5.38 13.25 7.02
N ALA A 123 5.94 12.18 7.60
CA ALA A 123 5.87 11.91 9.04
C ALA A 123 6.61 12.99 9.85
N GLU A 124 7.79 13.40 9.40
CA GLU A 124 8.58 14.45 10.03
C GLU A 124 7.85 15.81 10.00
N ALA A 125 7.25 16.17 8.86
CA ALA A 125 6.49 17.41 8.70
C ALA A 125 5.29 17.49 9.67
N LEU A 126 4.70 16.33 10.02
CA LEU A 126 3.58 16.22 10.96
C LEU A 126 4.02 15.98 12.41
N GLY A 127 5.34 15.85 12.67
CA GLY A 127 5.87 15.53 13.99
C GLY A 127 5.46 14.14 14.50
N LEU A 128 5.16 13.20 13.62
CA LEU A 128 4.80 11.83 13.97
C LEU A 128 6.05 11.03 14.33
N THR A 129 6.10 10.49 15.54
CA THR A 129 7.22 9.70 16.05
C THR A 129 6.90 8.20 16.16
N ASN A 130 5.67 7.84 15.81
CA ASN A 130 5.14 6.47 15.93
C ASN A 130 5.02 5.75 14.58
N VAL A 131 5.77 6.19 13.57
CA VAL A 131 5.85 5.56 12.24
C VAL A 131 7.26 5.05 12.02
N GLU A 132 7.37 3.76 11.68
CA GLU A 132 8.61 3.08 11.33
C GLU A 132 8.57 2.63 9.88
N THR A 133 9.58 2.98 9.08
CA THR A 133 9.68 2.54 7.68
C THR A 133 10.60 1.34 7.56
N ARG A 134 10.18 0.38 6.75
CA ARG A 134 10.99 -0.77 6.39
C ARG A 134 11.00 -0.95 4.87
N ASP A 135 12.16 -1.30 4.34
CA ASP A 135 12.31 -1.82 2.99
C ASP A 135 11.90 -3.29 2.97
N GLY A 136 11.08 -3.70 1.99
CA GLY A 136 10.67 -5.10 1.91
C GLY A 136 9.60 -5.35 0.85
N PHE A 137 9.47 -6.63 0.53
CA PHE A 137 8.46 -7.14 -0.38
C PHE A 137 7.27 -7.71 0.41
N ALA A 138 6.09 -7.63 -0.20
CA ALA A 138 4.87 -8.15 0.40
C ALA A 138 4.89 -9.68 0.61
N GLU A 139 5.66 -10.39 -0.23
CA GLU A 139 5.84 -11.84 -0.16
C GLU A 139 6.88 -12.30 0.89
N ASP A 140 7.66 -11.36 1.49
CA ASP A 140 8.68 -11.63 2.51
C ASP A 140 8.78 -10.40 3.43
N LEU A 141 7.86 -10.31 4.38
CA LEU A 141 7.72 -9.12 5.23
C LEU A 141 8.82 -9.06 6.29
N PRO A 142 9.55 -7.93 6.38
CA PRO A 142 10.55 -7.70 7.42
C PRO A 142 9.88 -7.38 8.78
N VAL A 143 8.95 -8.24 9.21
CA VAL A 143 8.09 -8.05 10.38
C VAL A 143 8.01 -9.37 11.16
N ASP A 144 8.12 -9.29 12.48
CA ASP A 144 8.10 -10.46 13.36
C ASP A 144 6.72 -11.18 13.34
N ASP A 145 6.74 -12.48 13.61
CA ASP A 145 5.53 -13.29 13.74
C ASP A 145 4.65 -12.76 14.87
N ASN A 146 3.33 -12.80 14.68
CA ASN A 146 2.34 -12.47 15.71
C ASN A 146 2.59 -11.11 16.39
N SER A 147 3.02 -10.09 15.64
CA SER A 147 3.39 -8.77 16.16
C SER A 147 2.40 -7.66 15.81
N ILE A 148 1.51 -7.88 14.85
CA ILE A 148 0.62 -6.89 14.24
C ILE A 148 -0.82 -7.09 14.71
N ASP A 149 -1.48 -6.01 15.12
CA ASP A 149 -2.91 -6.03 15.50
C ASP A 149 -3.81 -5.85 14.27
N VAL A 150 -3.41 -4.96 13.36
CA VAL A 150 -4.17 -4.65 12.14
C VAL A 150 -3.22 -4.51 10.95
N ILE A 151 -3.56 -5.10 9.81
CA ILE A 151 -2.90 -4.81 8.54
C ILE A 151 -3.83 -3.95 7.70
N ILE A 152 -3.33 -2.84 7.18
CA ILE A 152 -3.97 -2.07 6.13
C ILE A 152 -3.20 -2.25 4.82
N SER A 153 -3.91 -2.23 3.68
CA SER A 153 -3.30 -2.30 2.35
C SER A 153 -4.21 -1.68 1.31
N ASN A 154 -3.64 -0.95 0.35
CA ASN A 154 -4.40 -0.20 -0.66
C ASN A 154 -3.78 -0.33 -2.06
N GLY A 155 -4.35 -1.23 -2.90
CA GLY A 155 -3.91 -1.42 -4.28
C GLY A 155 -2.54 -2.08 -4.44
N VAL A 156 -2.22 -3.06 -3.60
CA VAL A 156 -0.88 -3.69 -3.56
C VAL A 156 -0.91 -5.15 -3.96
N ILE A 157 -1.86 -5.93 -3.43
CA ILE A 157 -1.88 -7.39 -3.60
C ILE A 157 -2.12 -7.75 -5.08
N ASN A 158 -2.92 -6.94 -5.80
CA ASN A 158 -3.14 -7.12 -7.23
C ASN A 158 -1.82 -7.06 -8.04
N LEU A 159 -0.85 -6.26 -7.60
CA LEU A 159 0.46 -6.09 -8.25
C LEU A 159 1.45 -7.23 -7.92
N CYS A 160 1.27 -7.93 -6.82
CA CYS A 160 2.19 -8.96 -6.37
C CYS A 160 2.16 -10.20 -7.28
N PRO A 161 3.33 -10.73 -7.72
CA PRO A 161 3.39 -11.93 -8.55
C PRO A 161 2.96 -13.20 -7.81
N ASP A 162 3.15 -13.28 -6.50
CA ASP A 162 2.77 -14.43 -5.67
C ASP A 162 1.82 -14.03 -4.53
N LYS A 163 0.56 -13.82 -4.88
CA LYS A 163 -0.49 -13.41 -3.94
C LYS A 163 -0.66 -14.38 -2.75
N MET A 164 -0.38 -15.68 -2.97
CA MET A 164 -0.50 -16.66 -1.89
C MET A 164 0.61 -16.53 -0.87
N SER A 165 1.83 -16.18 -1.29
CA SER A 165 2.93 -15.86 -0.37
C SER A 165 2.61 -14.59 0.43
N VAL A 166 2.05 -13.55 -0.21
CA VAL A 166 1.59 -12.34 0.49
C VAL A 166 0.58 -12.67 1.58
N LEU A 167 -0.46 -13.45 1.26
CA LEU A 167 -1.49 -13.83 2.23
C LEU A 167 -0.92 -14.68 3.39
N LYS A 168 0.08 -15.54 3.13
CA LYS A 168 0.77 -16.30 4.17
C LYS A 168 1.58 -15.39 5.09
N GLU A 169 2.30 -14.41 4.54
CA GLU A 169 3.05 -13.43 5.31
C GLU A 169 2.13 -12.56 6.17
N MET A 170 1.02 -12.07 5.59
CA MET A 170 0.01 -11.34 6.35
C MET A 170 -0.52 -12.18 7.53
N ALA A 171 -0.81 -13.46 7.30
CA ALA A 171 -1.27 -14.36 8.36
C ALA A 171 -0.17 -14.64 9.40
N ARG A 172 1.11 -14.73 9.01
CA ARG A 172 2.25 -14.95 9.89
C ARG A 172 2.46 -13.80 10.87
N VAL A 173 2.40 -12.56 10.38
CA VAL A 173 2.69 -11.37 11.20
C VAL A 173 1.52 -10.95 12.08
N LEU A 174 0.28 -11.33 11.73
CA LEU A 174 -0.91 -11.01 12.53
C LEU A 174 -0.91 -11.77 13.87
N LYS A 175 -1.22 -11.05 14.93
CA LYS A 175 -1.53 -11.65 16.23
C LYS A 175 -2.81 -12.49 16.16
N PRO A 176 -2.99 -13.48 17.03
CA PRO A 176 -4.30 -14.11 17.23
C PRO A 176 -5.36 -13.05 17.54
N GLY A 177 -6.42 -13.00 16.72
CA GLY A 177 -7.48 -12.00 16.83
C GLY A 177 -7.20 -10.69 16.08
N GLY A 178 -6.04 -10.55 15.46
CA GLY A 178 -5.75 -9.46 14.52
C GLY A 178 -6.58 -9.55 13.24
N TYR A 179 -6.69 -8.46 12.49
CA TYR A 179 -7.56 -8.39 11.31
C TYR A 179 -6.95 -7.54 10.17
N LEU A 180 -7.60 -7.62 9.00
CA LEU A 180 -7.21 -6.94 7.77
C LEU A 180 -8.23 -5.86 7.41
N GLN A 181 -7.76 -4.71 6.93
CA GLN A 181 -8.54 -3.69 6.22
C GLN A 181 -7.88 -3.47 4.86
N ILE A 182 -8.44 -4.04 3.82
CA ILE A 182 -7.84 -4.08 2.48
C ILE A 182 -8.78 -3.41 1.48
N ALA A 183 -8.21 -2.57 0.64
CA ALA A 183 -8.82 -2.09 -0.60
C ALA A 183 -7.95 -2.55 -1.77
N ASP A 184 -8.52 -3.32 -2.70
CA ASP A 184 -7.76 -3.88 -3.81
C ASP A 184 -8.64 -4.19 -5.03
N ILE A 185 -8.01 -4.40 -6.18
CA ILE A 185 -8.68 -4.72 -7.44
C ILE A 185 -9.00 -6.20 -7.49
N VAL A 186 -10.28 -6.53 -7.72
CA VAL A 186 -10.74 -7.91 -7.90
C VAL A 186 -11.17 -8.12 -9.35
N VAL A 187 -10.54 -9.09 -10.01
CA VAL A 187 -10.86 -9.45 -11.37
C VAL A 187 -12.00 -10.48 -11.41
N HIS A 188 -13.16 -10.09 -11.98
CA HIS A 188 -14.34 -10.94 -12.07
C HIS A 188 -14.42 -11.82 -13.33
N GLN A 189 -13.59 -11.53 -14.35
CA GLN A 189 -13.61 -12.25 -15.62
C GLN A 189 -12.25 -12.88 -15.90
N MET A 190 -12.23 -13.90 -16.76
CA MET A 190 -10.96 -14.49 -17.21
C MET A 190 -10.16 -13.44 -17.99
N VAL A 191 -8.95 -13.16 -17.54
CA VAL A 191 -8.00 -12.32 -18.25
C VAL A 191 -7.27 -13.17 -19.28
N PRO A 192 -7.20 -12.77 -20.57
CA PRO A 192 -6.41 -13.46 -21.60
C PRO A 192 -4.94 -13.59 -21.18
N GLN A 193 -4.28 -14.66 -21.62
CA GLN A 193 -2.87 -14.89 -21.25
C GLN A 193 -1.96 -13.75 -21.73
N GLU A 194 -2.20 -13.23 -22.93
CA GLU A 194 -1.48 -12.11 -23.53
C GLU A 194 -1.51 -10.85 -22.62
N ALA A 195 -2.65 -10.56 -22.01
CA ALA A 195 -2.78 -9.44 -21.09
C ALA A 195 -2.12 -9.70 -19.71
N LYS A 196 -1.97 -10.98 -19.33
CA LYS A 196 -1.23 -11.34 -18.10
C LYS A 196 0.28 -11.26 -18.28
N ASP A 197 0.76 -11.40 -19.51
CA ASP A 197 2.18 -11.34 -19.86
C ASP A 197 2.64 -9.90 -20.16
N ASP A 198 1.72 -8.94 -20.15
CA ASP A 198 1.98 -7.52 -20.38
C ASP A 198 2.19 -6.79 -19.05
N ILE A 199 3.43 -6.35 -18.79
CA ILE A 199 3.83 -5.65 -17.57
C ILE A 199 3.10 -4.31 -17.41
N ASP A 200 2.84 -3.59 -18.52
CA ASP A 200 2.16 -2.30 -18.47
C ASP A 200 0.70 -2.46 -18.03
N LEU A 201 0.03 -3.50 -18.51
CA LEU A 201 -1.35 -3.84 -18.08
C LEU A 201 -1.39 -4.42 -16.67
N TRP A 202 -0.28 -5.01 -16.19
CA TRP A 202 -0.20 -5.53 -14.83
C TRP A 202 -0.05 -4.41 -13.81
N SER A 203 0.71 -3.38 -14.13
CA SER A 203 1.15 -2.32 -13.21
C SER A 203 0.27 -1.05 -13.24
N GLY A 204 -0.78 -0.99 -14.10
CA GLY A 204 -1.57 0.23 -14.26
C GLY A 204 -3.06 0.07 -14.36
#